data_5f3e19db0903cea452354aa707971a84
#
_entry.id   5f3e19db0903cea452354aa707971a84
#
_cell.length_a   1.000
_cell.length_b   1.000
_cell.length_c   1.000
_cell.angle_alpha   90.00
_cell.angle_beta   90.00
_cell.angle_gamma   90.00
#
_symmetry.space_group_name_H-M   'P 1'
#
loop_
_entity.id
_entity.type
_entity.pdbx_description
1 polymer ?
#
loop_
_entity_poly.entity_id
_entity_poly.type
_entity_poly.pdbx_seq_one_letter_code
_entity_poly.pdbx_strand_id
1 'polypeptide(L)'
;FARPSAAASAAVLAIFLLTALMDSIHWRDALPPADASDAASAVQAYSPEVKSLLDVVILERLKAAGDERSYSMPFALREFDKTTVFKDGHAVRDFQPLKNAGKLFGHRTRTFELVKGTLIAAIAGGVTAFLAWIFTALTIARRRNATFTQTLMVMRNRDGRFPWRPAMLVFTVAWLLMVWLILIWPNWHVFGTDAVGNDVLYEAVKSVRTAVVIGSLATLATLPFALTLGIAAGYFRGWVDDVIQYVYTTISSIPSVLLIAASVLMVQVFLDKHPELYQTSLERADLRLMLLA
;
A
#
# COMPACT_ATOMS: atom_id res chain seq x y z
N PHE A 1 -7.67 -26.32 -1.60
CA PHE A 1 -7.09 -25.64 -0.41
C PHE A 1 -7.04 -26.58 0.82
N ALA A 2 -6.40 -27.75 0.66
CA ALA A 2 -6.26 -28.71 1.75
C ALA A 2 -5.15 -28.32 2.77
N ARG A 3 -4.28 -27.35 2.42
CA ARG A 3 -3.19 -26.90 3.29
C ARG A 3 -3.49 -25.50 3.81
N PRO A 4 -3.40 -25.25 5.13
CA PRO A 4 -3.72 -23.95 5.75
C PRO A 4 -2.76 -22.84 5.32
N SER A 5 -1.49 -23.19 5.04
CA SER A 5 -0.53 -22.25 4.47
C SER A 5 -0.98 -21.70 3.10
N ALA A 6 -1.54 -22.56 2.24
CA ALA A 6 -2.08 -22.15 0.95
C ALA A 6 -3.30 -21.23 1.09
N ALA A 7 -4.19 -21.51 2.06
CA ALA A 7 -5.33 -20.65 2.32
C ALA A 7 -4.91 -19.28 2.90
N ALA A 8 -3.92 -19.26 3.79
CA ALA A 8 -3.37 -18.01 4.34
C ALA A 8 -2.69 -17.18 3.25
N SER A 9 -1.87 -17.81 2.40
CA SER A 9 -1.21 -17.11 1.27
C SER A 9 -2.22 -16.58 0.28
N ALA A 10 -3.28 -17.35 -0.05
CA ALA A 10 -4.35 -16.89 -0.92
C ALA A 10 -5.13 -15.71 -0.33
N ALA A 11 -5.37 -15.70 0.98
CA ALA A 11 -6.02 -14.59 1.66
C ALA A 11 -5.17 -13.31 1.62
N VAL A 12 -3.86 -13.42 1.88
CA VAL A 12 -2.93 -12.28 1.77
C VAL A 12 -2.90 -11.73 0.35
N LEU A 13 -2.79 -12.61 -0.65
CA LEU A 13 -2.83 -12.22 -2.07
C LEU A 13 -4.16 -11.55 -2.43
N ALA A 14 -5.28 -12.08 -1.96
CA ALA A 14 -6.60 -11.50 -2.20
C ALA A 14 -6.73 -10.10 -1.59
N ILE A 15 -6.23 -9.88 -0.37
CA ILE A 15 -6.21 -8.56 0.26
C ILE A 15 -5.35 -7.58 -0.57
N PHE A 16 -4.17 -8.02 -0.98
CA PHE A 16 -3.26 -7.22 -1.79
C PHE A 16 -3.89 -6.81 -3.13
N LEU A 17 -4.49 -7.75 -3.85
CA LEU A 17 -5.21 -7.50 -5.10
C LEU A 17 -6.45 -6.60 -4.91
N LEU A 18 -7.18 -6.80 -3.82
CA LEU A 18 -8.36 -6.00 -3.51
C LEU A 18 -7.98 -4.56 -3.18
N THR A 19 -6.89 -4.35 -2.45
CA THR A 19 -6.34 -3.01 -2.19
C THR A 19 -5.94 -2.32 -3.50
N ALA A 20 -5.25 -3.03 -4.40
CA ALA A 20 -4.86 -2.52 -5.71
C ALA A 20 -6.08 -2.18 -6.59
N LEU A 21 -7.13 -3.03 -6.58
CA LEU A 21 -8.37 -2.79 -7.31
C LEU A 21 -9.12 -1.57 -6.77
N MET A 22 -9.23 -1.43 -5.45
CA MET A 22 -9.88 -0.27 -4.84
C MET A 22 -9.15 1.03 -5.18
N ASP A 23 -7.81 1.01 -5.20
CA ASP A 23 -7.03 2.17 -5.60
C ASP A 23 -7.01 2.40 -7.12
N SER A 24 -7.41 1.43 -7.95
CA SER A 24 -7.51 1.59 -9.42
C SER A 24 -8.76 2.32 -9.87
N ILE A 25 -9.79 2.37 -9.03
CA ILE A 25 -11.04 3.09 -9.33
C ILE A 25 -10.86 4.55 -8.91
N HIS A 26 -10.68 5.44 -9.90
CA HIS A 26 -10.44 6.86 -9.68
C HIS A 26 -11.56 7.70 -10.24
N TRP A 27 -11.80 8.85 -9.58
CA TRP A 27 -12.65 9.92 -10.10
C TRP A 27 -12.10 11.28 -9.69
N ARG A 28 -12.61 12.32 -10.35
CA ARG A 28 -12.33 13.71 -10.00
C ARG A 28 -13.63 14.37 -9.64
N ASP A 29 -13.65 15.13 -8.58
CA ASP A 29 -14.81 15.91 -8.20
C ASP A 29 -14.98 17.06 -9.19
N ALA A 30 -16.22 17.27 -9.67
CA ALA A 30 -16.56 18.43 -10.48
C ALA A 30 -16.54 19.67 -9.59
N LEU A 31 -15.84 20.71 -10.04
CA LEU A 31 -15.85 22.00 -9.37
C LEU A 31 -17.15 22.75 -9.67
N PRO A 32 -17.74 23.46 -8.70
CA PRO A 32 -18.88 24.31 -8.99
C PRO A 32 -18.46 25.40 -10.00
N PRO A 33 -19.35 25.84 -10.90
CA PRO A 33 -19.05 26.91 -11.85
C PRO A 33 -18.67 28.18 -11.10
N ALA A 34 -17.64 28.86 -11.58
CA ALA A 34 -17.07 30.03 -10.90
C ALA A 34 -18.03 31.20 -10.79
N ASP A 35 -18.97 31.34 -11.77
CA ASP A 35 -20.00 32.36 -11.77
C ASP A 35 -21.34 31.80 -12.26
N ALA A 36 -22.42 32.18 -11.61
CA ALA A 36 -23.78 31.74 -11.94
C ALA A 36 -24.30 32.24 -13.32
N SER A 37 -23.62 33.25 -13.91
CA SER A 37 -23.95 33.82 -15.23
C SER A 37 -23.42 32.98 -16.40
N ASP A 38 -22.40 32.14 -16.20
CA ASP A 38 -21.75 31.38 -17.25
C ASP A 38 -22.11 29.90 -17.28
N ALA A 39 -23.13 29.50 -16.50
CA ALA A 39 -23.53 28.10 -16.34
C ALA A 39 -23.92 27.37 -17.64
N ALA A 40 -24.29 28.12 -18.69
CA ALA A 40 -24.74 27.57 -19.96
C ALA A 40 -23.60 27.30 -20.98
N SER A 41 -22.39 27.85 -20.77
CA SER A 41 -21.26 27.73 -21.70
C SER A 41 -19.95 27.33 -21.01
N ALA A 42 -19.92 27.17 -19.69
CA ALA A 42 -18.71 26.84 -18.96
C ALA A 42 -18.34 25.37 -19.20
N VAL A 43 -17.13 25.14 -19.70
CA VAL A 43 -16.49 23.83 -19.68
C VAL A 43 -16.40 23.40 -18.22
N GLN A 44 -17.02 22.27 -17.87
CA GLN A 44 -17.05 21.78 -16.50
C GLN A 44 -15.61 21.53 -16.01
N ALA A 45 -15.17 22.35 -15.05
CA ALA A 45 -13.86 22.23 -14.44
C ALA A 45 -13.89 21.09 -13.42
N TYR A 46 -12.84 20.26 -13.43
CA TYR A 46 -12.67 19.18 -12.47
C TYR A 46 -11.53 19.53 -11.51
N SER A 47 -11.66 19.04 -10.28
CA SER A 47 -10.57 19.18 -9.29
C SER A 47 -9.27 18.56 -9.83
N PRO A 48 -8.12 19.20 -9.63
CA PRO A 48 -6.83 18.60 -9.94
C PRO A 48 -6.53 17.38 -9.07
N GLU A 49 -7.20 17.25 -7.94
CA GLU A 49 -7.03 16.14 -7.01
C GLU A 49 -7.81 14.91 -7.49
N VAL A 50 -7.09 13.83 -7.75
CA VAL A 50 -7.65 12.53 -8.15
C VAL A 50 -7.88 11.71 -6.90
N LYS A 51 -9.13 11.35 -6.62
CA LYS A 51 -9.49 10.50 -5.49
C LYS A 51 -9.71 9.06 -5.95
N SER A 52 -9.22 8.10 -5.17
CA SER A 52 -9.51 6.69 -5.40
C SER A 52 -10.61 6.18 -4.46
N LEU A 53 -11.21 5.04 -4.81
CA LEU A 53 -12.14 4.37 -3.91
C LEU A 53 -11.48 4.00 -2.57
N LEU A 54 -10.20 3.65 -2.61
CA LEU A 54 -9.40 3.37 -1.42
C LEU A 54 -9.27 4.60 -0.52
N ASP A 55 -9.03 5.79 -1.12
CA ASP A 55 -8.95 7.05 -0.39
C ASP A 55 -10.24 7.30 0.38
N VAL A 56 -11.39 7.28 -0.28
CA VAL A 56 -12.69 7.64 0.34
C VAL A 56 -13.14 6.63 1.38
N VAL A 57 -12.95 5.34 1.15
CA VAL A 57 -13.46 4.30 2.06
C VAL A 57 -12.57 4.13 3.29
N ILE A 58 -11.26 4.19 3.11
CA ILE A 58 -10.30 3.82 4.16
C ILE A 58 -9.36 4.98 4.50
N LEU A 59 -8.66 5.53 3.51
CA LEU A 59 -7.51 6.40 3.75
C LEU A 59 -7.90 7.79 4.24
N GLU A 60 -8.98 8.40 3.74
CA GLU A 60 -9.44 9.71 4.23
C GLU A 60 -9.79 9.69 5.73
N ARG A 61 -10.26 8.53 6.23
CA ARG A 61 -10.59 8.35 7.64
C ARG A 61 -9.37 8.07 8.50
N LEU A 62 -8.33 7.49 7.91
CA LEU A 62 -7.10 7.09 8.59
C LEU A 62 -5.97 8.09 8.36
N LYS A 63 -6.00 8.83 7.23
CA LYS A 63 -4.99 9.84 6.92
C LYS A 63 -5.00 10.90 8.02
N ALA A 64 -3.86 11.10 8.59
CA ALA A 64 -3.62 12.23 9.48
C ALA A 64 -3.90 13.55 8.76
N ALA A 65 -4.45 14.54 9.44
CA ALA A 65 -5.00 15.75 8.84
C ALA A 65 -3.91 16.66 8.24
N GLY A 66 -3.66 16.50 6.94
CA GLY A 66 -2.82 17.40 6.14
C GLY A 66 -1.35 16.99 6.07
N ASP A 67 -0.71 17.45 5.01
CA ASP A 67 0.70 17.21 4.76
C ASP A 67 1.55 18.08 5.69
N GLU A 68 2.62 17.52 6.18
CA GLU A 68 3.62 18.25 6.95
C GLU A 68 4.53 19.06 6.00
N ARG A 69 5.52 19.77 6.51
CA ARG A 69 6.40 20.63 5.68
C ARG A 69 7.62 19.88 5.14
N SER A 70 8.06 18.88 5.88
CA SER A 70 9.28 18.14 5.58
C SER A 70 9.31 16.80 6.31
N TYR A 71 10.47 16.18 6.34
CA TYR A 71 10.70 14.93 7.07
C TYR A 71 10.25 14.98 8.52
N SER A 72 9.67 13.89 8.98
CA SER A 72 9.55 13.61 10.41
C SER A 72 9.96 12.18 10.71
N MET A 73 10.48 11.98 11.92
CA MET A 73 10.76 10.63 12.42
C MET A 73 9.46 9.86 12.69
N PRO A 74 9.49 8.52 12.67
CA PRO A 74 8.39 7.70 13.15
C PRO A 74 7.93 8.13 14.56
N PHE A 75 6.63 8.33 14.71
CA PHE A 75 6.01 8.79 15.97
C PHE A 75 6.60 10.11 16.50
N ALA A 76 7.07 11.00 15.66
CA ALA A 76 7.57 12.31 16.08
C ALA A 76 6.43 13.24 16.53
N LEU A 77 6.76 14.15 17.42
CA LEU A 77 5.88 15.26 17.86
C LEU A 77 6.25 16.58 17.20
N ARG A 78 7.48 16.67 16.68
CA ARG A 78 8.06 17.88 16.08
C ARG A 78 8.67 17.57 14.74
N GLU A 79 8.76 18.60 13.89
CA GLU A 79 9.49 18.56 12.63
C GLU A 79 10.97 18.21 12.86
N PHE A 80 11.60 17.62 11.85
CA PHE A 80 13.03 17.30 11.89
C PHE A 80 13.90 18.54 11.74
N ASP A 81 13.44 19.53 10.95
CA ASP A 81 14.18 20.73 10.65
C ASP A 81 13.74 21.91 11.54
N LYS A 82 14.73 22.75 11.93
CA LYS A 82 14.45 24.00 12.62
C LYS A 82 13.96 25.05 11.65
N THR A 83 12.79 25.58 11.89
CA THR A 83 12.25 26.72 11.16
C THR A 83 12.37 27.99 11.97
N THR A 84 12.51 29.13 11.28
CA THR A 84 12.52 30.44 11.95
C THR A 84 11.09 30.87 12.25
N VAL A 85 10.80 31.05 13.52
CA VAL A 85 9.50 31.49 14.02
C VAL A 85 9.67 32.79 14.80
N PHE A 86 8.76 33.70 14.63
CA PHE A 86 8.73 34.94 15.43
C PHE A 86 8.00 34.67 16.74
N LYS A 87 8.75 34.64 17.84
CA LYS A 87 8.22 34.60 19.20
C LYS A 87 8.54 35.94 19.88
N ASP A 88 7.53 36.61 20.38
CA ASP A 88 7.66 37.90 21.09
C ASP A 88 8.45 38.96 20.30
N GLY A 89 8.27 39.00 18.96
CA GLY A 89 8.96 39.94 18.09
C GLY A 89 10.40 39.58 17.72
N HIS A 90 10.94 38.50 18.24
CA HIS A 90 12.28 37.98 17.93
C HIS A 90 12.23 36.74 17.02
N ALA A 91 13.10 36.73 16.02
CA ALA A 91 13.26 35.55 15.16
C ALA A 91 14.02 34.45 15.90
N VAL A 92 13.33 33.36 16.27
CA VAL A 92 13.91 32.20 16.96
C VAL A 92 13.84 31.00 16.04
N ARG A 93 14.95 30.24 15.92
CA ARG A 93 14.97 28.95 15.21
C ARG A 93 14.56 27.86 16.18
N ASP A 94 13.37 27.28 15.95
CA ASP A 94 12.83 26.19 16.78
C ASP A 94 12.24 25.07 15.92
N PHE A 95 12.14 23.87 16.50
CA PHE A 95 11.45 22.74 15.89
C PHE A 95 9.95 22.94 16.06
N GLN A 96 9.23 23.06 14.95
CA GLN A 96 7.79 23.23 14.99
C GLN A 96 7.07 21.92 15.39
N PRO A 97 5.93 22.03 16.09
CA PRO A 97 5.09 20.86 16.33
C PRO A 97 4.47 20.38 15.01
N LEU A 98 4.40 19.08 14.81
CA LEU A 98 3.70 18.47 13.68
C LEU A 98 2.19 18.76 13.77
N LYS A 99 1.52 18.93 12.63
CA LYS A 99 0.08 19.24 12.57
C LYS A 99 -0.79 18.19 13.26
N ASN A 100 -0.40 16.91 13.16
CA ASN A 100 -1.15 15.79 13.73
C ASN A 100 -0.77 15.51 15.18
N ALA A 101 0.43 15.05 15.41
CA ALA A 101 0.94 14.71 16.73
C ALA A 101 1.18 15.96 17.61
N GLY A 102 1.33 17.13 16.99
CA GLY A 102 1.52 18.40 17.70
C GLY A 102 0.35 18.82 18.58
N LYS A 103 -0.86 18.34 18.30
CA LYS A 103 -2.05 18.55 19.17
C LYS A 103 -1.89 17.91 20.54
N LEU A 104 -1.06 16.88 20.65
CA LEU A 104 -0.74 16.19 21.91
C LEU A 104 0.43 16.88 22.65
N PHE A 105 1.05 17.89 22.01
CA PHE A 105 2.19 18.61 22.55
C PHE A 105 1.75 19.57 23.67
N GLY A 106 2.33 19.39 24.84
CA GLY A 106 2.11 20.30 25.98
C GLY A 106 1.32 19.70 27.15
N HIS A 107 0.60 18.60 26.96
CA HIS A 107 -0.19 18.00 28.05
C HIS A 107 0.39 16.71 28.63
N ARG A 108 1.17 15.91 27.82
CA ARG A 108 1.71 14.61 28.27
C ARG A 108 2.96 14.21 27.50
N THR A 109 3.76 13.31 28.06
CA THR A 109 4.93 12.74 27.38
C THR A 109 4.51 11.85 26.22
N ARG A 110 5.26 11.90 25.11
CA ARG A 110 5.09 11.05 23.89
C ARG A 110 4.84 9.58 24.25
N THR A 111 5.68 9.04 25.16
CA THR A 111 5.59 7.66 25.62
C THR A 111 4.27 7.31 26.26
N PHE A 112 3.71 8.21 27.07
CA PHE A 112 2.44 7.99 27.71
C PHE A 112 1.29 7.87 26.72
N GLU A 113 1.20 8.76 25.73
CA GLU A 113 0.13 8.71 24.73
C GLU A 113 0.26 7.49 23.80
N LEU A 114 1.49 7.10 23.42
CA LEU A 114 1.72 5.88 22.65
C LEU A 114 1.36 4.62 23.43
N VAL A 115 1.77 4.54 24.70
CA VAL A 115 1.43 3.39 25.55
C VAL A 115 -0.08 3.30 25.77
N LYS A 116 -0.74 4.42 26.07
CA LYS A 116 -2.20 4.48 26.20
C LYS A 116 -2.90 4.03 24.93
N GLY A 117 -2.51 4.58 23.76
CA GLY A 117 -3.07 4.19 22.46
C GLY A 117 -2.85 2.70 22.14
N THR A 118 -1.66 2.18 22.43
CA THR A 118 -1.33 0.77 22.24
C THR A 118 -2.14 -0.15 23.17
N LEU A 119 -2.34 0.24 24.43
CA LEU A 119 -3.19 -0.51 25.36
C LEU A 119 -4.65 -0.54 24.90
N ILE A 120 -5.19 0.60 24.49
CA ILE A 120 -6.56 0.67 23.94
C ILE A 120 -6.69 -0.22 22.72
N ALA A 121 -5.71 -0.15 21.79
CA ALA A 121 -5.69 -0.97 20.60
C ALA A 121 -5.58 -2.47 20.91
N ALA A 122 -4.75 -2.85 21.87
CA ALA A 122 -4.62 -4.25 22.32
C ALA A 122 -5.92 -4.78 22.93
N ILE A 123 -6.59 -4.00 23.75
CA ILE A 123 -7.88 -4.37 24.36
C ILE A 123 -8.97 -4.47 23.27
N ALA A 124 -9.11 -3.44 22.45
CA ALA A 124 -10.11 -3.41 21.37
C ALA A 124 -9.88 -4.53 20.35
N GLY A 125 -8.63 -4.71 19.92
CA GLY A 125 -8.23 -5.78 19.00
C GLY A 125 -8.41 -7.17 19.62
N GLY A 126 -8.09 -7.34 20.90
CA GLY A 126 -8.29 -8.59 21.62
C GLY A 126 -9.76 -8.97 21.75
N VAL A 127 -10.60 -8.01 22.13
CA VAL A 127 -12.05 -8.22 22.23
C VAL A 127 -12.67 -8.57 20.87
N THR A 128 -12.34 -7.81 19.83
CA THR A 128 -12.88 -8.06 18.48
C THR A 128 -12.36 -9.37 17.89
N ALA A 129 -11.10 -9.73 18.09
CA ALA A 129 -10.56 -11.03 17.70
C ALA A 129 -11.27 -12.18 18.43
N PHE A 130 -11.50 -12.05 19.73
CA PHE A 130 -12.22 -13.03 20.51
C PHE A 130 -13.66 -13.24 20.02
N LEU A 131 -14.38 -12.14 19.73
CA LEU A 131 -15.73 -12.20 19.16
C LEU A 131 -15.73 -12.87 17.77
N ALA A 132 -14.74 -12.57 16.93
CA ALA A 132 -14.58 -13.22 15.63
C ALA A 132 -14.35 -14.73 15.77
N TRP A 133 -13.60 -15.16 16.78
CA TRP A 133 -13.39 -16.58 17.07
C TRP A 133 -14.63 -17.28 17.60
N ILE A 134 -15.40 -16.63 18.48
CA ILE A 134 -16.70 -17.15 18.92
C ILE A 134 -17.63 -17.31 17.71
N PHE A 135 -17.71 -16.29 16.86
CA PHE A 135 -18.55 -16.34 15.67
C PHE A 135 -18.15 -17.48 14.72
N THR A 136 -16.84 -17.66 14.47
CA THR A 136 -16.36 -18.78 13.64
C THR A 136 -16.64 -20.14 14.29
N ALA A 137 -16.47 -20.28 15.59
CA ALA A 137 -16.80 -21.51 16.31
C ALA A 137 -18.31 -21.83 16.24
N LEU A 138 -19.17 -20.82 16.40
CA LEU A 138 -20.63 -21.00 16.28
C LEU A 138 -21.05 -21.36 14.85
N THR A 139 -20.48 -20.75 13.83
CA THR A 139 -20.80 -21.09 12.42
C THR A 139 -20.37 -22.51 12.09
N ILE A 140 -19.21 -22.97 12.57
CA ILE A 140 -18.75 -24.35 12.38
C ILE A 140 -19.64 -25.33 13.16
N ALA A 141 -20.00 -25.01 14.40
CA ALA A 141 -20.89 -25.83 15.21
C ALA A 141 -22.23 -26.05 14.51
N ARG A 142 -22.85 -24.95 14.00
CA ARG A 142 -24.10 -25.01 13.23
C ARG A 142 -23.98 -25.86 11.96
N ARG A 143 -22.90 -25.67 11.18
CA ARG A 143 -22.69 -26.43 9.92
C ARG A 143 -22.43 -27.92 10.15
N ARG A 144 -21.88 -28.30 11.30
CA ARG A 144 -21.56 -29.68 11.65
C ARG A 144 -22.59 -30.35 12.54
N ASN A 145 -23.67 -29.67 12.90
CA ASN A 145 -24.65 -30.12 13.91
C ASN A 145 -23.98 -30.60 15.21
N ALA A 146 -22.89 -29.93 15.60
CA ALA A 146 -22.09 -30.28 16.78
C ALA A 146 -22.32 -29.26 17.90
N THR A 147 -22.13 -29.68 19.14
CA THR A 147 -22.19 -28.76 20.29
C THR A 147 -20.99 -27.81 20.24
N PHE A 148 -21.18 -26.57 20.73
CA PHE A 148 -20.14 -25.55 20.81
C PHE A 148 -18.87 -26.05 21.51
N THR A 149 -19.01 -26.78 22.64
CA THR A 149 -17.90 -27.38 23.38
C THR A 149 -17.12 -28.40 22.54
N GLN A 150 -17.81 -29.24 21.76
CA GLN A 150 -17.18 -30.21 20.87
C GLN A 150 -16.40 -29.50 19.77
N THR A 151 -16.95 -28.41 19.22
CA THR A 151 -16.27 -27.61 18.19
C THR A 151 -15.00 -26.96 18.75
N LEU A 152 -15.05 -26.39 19.95
CA LEU A 152 -13.87 -25.85 20.63
C LEU A 152 -12.80 -26.92 20.88
N MET A 153 -13.18 -28.12 21.27
CA MET A 153 -12.24 -29.24 21.45
C MET A 153 -11.57 -29.62 20.12
N VAL A 154 -12.33 -29.66 19.02
CA VAL A 154 -11.78 -29.91 17.66
C VAL A 154 -10.83 -28.81 17.23
N MET A 155 -11.16 -27.55 17.48
CA MET A 155 -10.28 -26.40 17.18
C MET A 155 -9.02 -26.41 18.04
N ARG A 156 -9.09 -26.95 19.25
CA ARG A 156 -7.97 -27.09 20.18
C ARG A 156 -7.11 -28.32 19.91
N ASN A 157 -7.65 -29.39 19.30
CA ASN A 157 -6.93 -30.63 19.05
C ASN A 157 -5.93 -30.50 17.90
N ARG A 158 -4.75 -31.14 18.05
CA ARG A 158 -3.65 -31.08 17.08
C ARG A 158 -3.84 -32.01 15.87
N ASP A 159 -4.71 -33.01 16.01
CA ASP A 159 -4.85 -34.11 15.05
C ASP A 159 -5.97 -33.90 14.00
N GLY A 160 -6.53 -32.69 13.94
CA GLY A 160 -7.55 -32.33 12.96
C GLY A 160 -6.97 -32.11 11.56
N ARG A 161 -7.79 -32.40 10.51
CA ARG A 161 -7.44 -32.13 9.09
C ARG A 161 -7.03 -30.67 8.81
N PHE A 162 -7.45 -29.75 9.67
CA PHE A 162 -7.14 -28.32 9.56
C PHE A 162 -6.41 -27.82 10.82
N PRO A 163 -5.22 -27.22 10.72
CA PRO A 163 -4.46 -26.75 11.86
C PRO A 163 -5.00 -25.41 12.38
N TRP A 164 -6.07 -25.49 13.16
CA TRP A 164 -6.75 -24.33 13.72
C TRP A 164 -5.85 -23.45 14.58
N ARG A 165 -4.97 -24.02 15.39
CA ARG A 165 -4.09 -23.29 16.29
C ARG A 165 -3.19 -22.27 15.58
N PRO A 166 -2.35 -22.65 14.59
CA PRO A 166 -1.54 -21.67 13.88
C PRO A 166 -2.39 -20.70 13.07
N ALA A 167 -3.52 -21.12 12.50
CA ALA A 167 -4.43 -20.21 11.83
C ALA A 167 -5.02 -19.15 12.77
N MET A 168 -5.45 -19.56 13.96
CA MET A 168 -5.92 -18.64 14.99
C MET A 168 -4.83 -17.67 15.43
N LEU A 169 -3.62 -18.14 15.65
CA LEU A 169 -2.51 -17.29 16.07
C LEU A 169 -2.17 -16.25 14.99
N VAL A 170 -1.99 -16.69 13.75
CA VAL A 170 -1.68 -15.77 12.63
C VAL A 170 -2.79 -14.74 12.44
N PHE A 171 -4.05 -15.19 12.44
CA PHE A 171 -5.19 -14.27 12.34
C PHE A 171 -5.21 -13.26 13.50
N THR A 172 -5.04 -13.72 14.74
CA THR A 172 -5.09 -12.85 15.91
C THR A 172 -3.97 -11.82 15.88
N VAL A 173 -2.73 -12.22 15.54
CA VAL A 173 -1.60 -11.29 15.43
C VAL A 173 -1.84 -10.28 14.30
N ALA A 174 -2.27 -10.72 13.12
CA ALA A 174 -2.56 -9.83 11.99
C ALA A 174 -3.70 -8.86 12.33
N TRP A 175 -4.75 -9.35 13.01
CA TRP A 175 -5.88 -8.55 13.43
C TRP A 175 -5.49 -7.50 14.48
N LEU A 176 -4.69 -7.89 15.48
CA LEU A 176 -4.17 -6.96 16.48
C LEU A 176 -3.32 -5.86 15.86
N LEU A 177 -2.44 -6.22 14.91
CA LEU A 177 -1.63 -5.24 14.17
C LEU A 177 -2.51 -4.30 13.34
N MET A 178 -3.54 -4.82 12.68
CA MET A 178 -4.47 -4.01 11.89
C MET A 178 -5.26 -3.03 12.77
N VAL A 179 -5.82 -3.50 13.88
CA VAL A 179 -6.56 -2.63 14.82
C VAL A 179 -5.63 -1.58 15.44
N TRP A 180 -4.40 -1.97 15.77
CA TRP A 180 -3.40 -1.05 16.28
C TRP A 180 -3.07 0.05 15.28
N LEU A 181 -2.86 -0.29 14.01
CA LEU A 181 -2.66 0.68 12.93
C LEU A 181 -3.85 1.63 12.79
N ILE A 182 -5.07 1.11 12.72
CA ILE A 182 -6.30 1.90 12.55
C ILE A 182 -6.49 2.92 13.69
N LEU A 183 -6.11 2.58 14.92
CA LEU A 183 -6.28 3.47 16.07
C LEU A 183 -5.14 4.47 16.26
N ILE A 184 -3.93 4.13 15.82
CA ILE A 184 -2.75 4.98 16.01
C ILE A 184 -2.53 5.94 14.83
N TRP A 185 -2.74 5.47 13.61
CA TRP A 185 -2.48 6.24 12.39
C TRP A 185 -3.14 7.63 12.34
N PRO A 186 -4.41 7.83 12.74
CA PRO A 186 -5.03 9.15 12.67
C PRO A 186 -4.33 10.24 13.49
N ASN A 187 -3.57 9.84 14.50
CA ASN A 187 -2.89 10.77 15.41
C ASN A 187 -1.37 10.80 15.23
N TRP A 188 -0.78 9.82 14.53
CA TRP A 188 0.65 9.64 14.44
C TRP A 188 1.09 9.25 13.05
N HIS A 189 2.16 9.85 12.56
CA HIS A 189 2.88 9.34 11.39
C HIS A 189 3.68 8.10 11.82
N VAL A 190 3.11 6.91 11.59
CA VAL A 190 3.68 5.63 12.07
C VAL A 190 5.07 5.37 11.50
N PHE A 191 5.28 5.67 10.22
CA PHE A 191 6.58 5.58 9.54
C PHE A 191 7.23 6.95 9.30
N GLY A 192 6.69 8.00 9.90
CA GLY A 192 7.15 9.36 9.65
C GLY A 192 6.62 9.93 8.34
N THR A 193 7.24 11.02 7.90
CA THR A 193 6.93 11.71 6.64
C THR A 193 8.12 11.74 5.71
N ASP A 194 7.87 11.86 4.40
CA ASP A 194 8.90 12.00 3.36
C ASP A 194 9.45 13.45 3.25
N ALA A 195 10.30 13.70 2.23
CA ALA A 195 10.90 15.00 1.98
C ALA A 195 9.89 16.13 1.70
N VAL A 196 8.71 15.77 1.22
CA VAL A 196 7.63 16.70 0.85
C VAL A 196 6.60 16.82 1.97
N GLY A 197 6.73 15.98 3.01
CA GLY A 197 5.84 15.97 4.18
C GLY A 197 4.65 15.00 4.08
N ASN A 198 4.60 14.14 3.05
CA ASN A 198 3.57 13.11 2.91
C ASN A 198 3.78 11.98 3.93
N ASP A 199 2.70 11.39 4.39
CA ASP A 199 2.76 10.23 5.28
C ASP A 199 3.29 8.99 4.55
N VAL A 200 4.42 8.46 5.02
CA VAL A 200 5.08 7.30 4.39
C VAL A 200 4.20 6.05 4.41
N LEU A 201 3.39 5.85 5.45
CA LEU A 201 2.46 4.72 5.50
C LEU A 201 1.36 4.84 4.44
N TYR A 202 0.84 6.06 4.24
CA TYR A 202 -0.14 6.34 3.19
C TYR A 202 0.44 6.02 1.80
N GLU A 203 1.63 6.54 1.50
CA GLU A 203 2.32 6.27 0.24
C GLU A 203 2.63 4.78 0.05
N ALA A 204 3.03 4.08 1.12
CA ALA A 204 3.27 2.65 1.07
C ALA A 204 2.00 1.85 0.73
N VAL A 205 0.85 2.23 1.26
CA VAL A 205 -0.43 1.58 0.93
C VAL A 205 -0.83 1.88 -0.53
N LYS A 206 -0.65 3.10 -1.00
CA LYS A 206 -0.94 3.47 -2.39
C LYS A 206 0.02 2.82 -3.40
N SER A 207 1.26 2.59 -3.03
CA SER A 207 2.25 1.92 -3.89
C SER A 207 1.88 0.46 -4.22
N VAL A 208 0.98 -0.17 -3.45
CA VAL A 208 0.48 -1.53 -3.71
C VAL A 208 -0.12 -1.64 -5.13
N ARG A 209 -0.90 -0.64 -5.55
CA ARG A 209 -1.45 -0.60 -6.91
C ARG A 209 -0.34 -0.59 -7.96
N THR A 210 0.60 0.31 -7.81
CA THR A 210 1.74 0.43 -8.74
C THR A 210 2.52 -0.88 -8.83
N ALA A 211 2.77 -1.53 -7.69
CA ALA A 211 3.44 -2.82 -7.65
C ALA A 211 2.66 -3.93 -8.40
N VAL A 212 1.32 -3.98 -8.23
CA VAL A 212 0.47 -4.95 -8.93
C VAL A 212 0.44 -4.66 -10.43
N VAL A 213 0.28 -3.40 -10.83
CA VAL A 213 0.22 -3.01 -12.25
C VAL A 213 1.55 -3.31 -12.95
N ILE A 214 2.66 -2.86 -12.39
CA ILE A 214 3.99 -3.10 -12.96
C ILE A 214 4.28 -4.60 -13.02
N GLY A 215 4.06 -5.34 -11.93
CA GLY A 215 4.31 -6.79 -11.89
C GLY A 215 3.44 -7.57 -12.88
N SER A 216 2.17 -7.19 -13.03
CA SER A 216 1.25 -7.83 -13.99
C SER A 216 1.67 -7.55 -15.43
N LEU A 217 1.96 -6.29 -15.76
CA LEU A 217 2.38 -5.88 -17.10
C LEU A 217 3.70 -6.55 -17.48
N ALA A 218 4.69 -6.55 -16.58
CA ALA A 218 5.97 -7.22 -16.82
C ALA A 218 5.77 -8.72 -17.08
N THR A 219 4.92 -9.38 -16.27
CA THR A 219 4.62 -10.80 -16.46
C THR A 219 3.92 -11.06 -17.78
N LEU A 220 2.90 -10.27 -18.13
CA LEU A 220 2.16 -10.41 -19.39
C LEU A 220 3.05 -10.14 -20.61
N ALA A 221 3.96 -9.17 -20.52
CA ALA A 221 4.90 -8.87 -21.60
C ALA A 221 5.95 -9.97 -21.79
N THR A 222 6.47 -10.54 -20.70
CA THR A 222 7.54 -11.54 -20.78
C THR A 222 7.03 -12.95 -21.08
N LEU A 223 5.79 -13.27 -20.71
CA LEU A 223 5.20 -14.61 -20.79
C LEU A 223 5.20 -15.18 -22.22
N PRO A 224 4.81 -14.45 -23.30
CA PRO A 224 4.84 -14.96 -24.66
C PRO A 224 6.27 -15.34 -25.11
N PHE A 225 7.26 -14.51 -24.79
CA PHE A 225 8.66 -14.77 -25.10
C PHE A 225 9.21 -15.97 -24.32
N ALA A 226 8.91 -16.03 -23.02
CA ALA A 226 9.34 -17.14 -22.19
C ALA A 226 8.76 -18.47 -22.67
N LEU A 227 7.47 -18.50 -23.04
CA LEU A 227 6.82 -19.71 -23.55
C LEU A 227 7.38 -20.12 -24.90
N THR A 228 7.50 -19.19 -25.86
CA THR A 228 7.98 -19.49 -27.22
C THR A 228 9.43 -19.98 -27.19
N LEU A 229 10.32 -19.28 -26.48
CA LEU A 229 11.72 -19.68 -26.35
C LEU A 229 11.87 -20.97 -25.54
N GLY A 230 11.11 -21.16 -24.47
CA GLY A 230 11.17 -22.39 -23.68
C GLY A 230 10.68 -23.61 -24.45
N ILE A 231 9.59 -23.49 -25.20
CA ILE A 231 9.09 -24.56 -26.07
C ILE A 231 10.11 -24.85 -27.23
N ALA A 232 10.68 -23.80 -27.83
CA ALA A 232 11.66 -23.96 -28.90
C ALA A 232 12.92 -24.69 -28.40
N ALA A 233 13.45 -24.31 -27.25
CA ALA A 233 14.61 -24.97 -26.63
C ALA A 233 14.31 -26.45 -26.34
N GLY A 234 13.16 -26.75 -25.74
CA GLY A 234 12.77 -28.12 -25.38
C GLY A 234 12.44 -29.00 -26.57
N TYR A 235 11.85 -28.44 -27.65
CA TYR A 235 11.42 -29.18 -28.83
C TYR A 235 12.57 -29.45 -29.80
N PHE A 236 13.31 -28.41 -30.19
CA PHE A 236 14.38 -28.54 -31.21
C PHE A 236 15.67 -29.09 -30.63
N ARG A 237 15.94 -28.93 -29.33
CA ARG A 237 17.17 -29.39 -28.66
C ARG A 237 18.47 -28.99 -29.37
N GLY A 238 19.63 -29.44 -28.86
CA GLY A 238 20.93 -29.21 -29.49
C GLY A 238 21.25 -27.73 -29.69
N TRP A 239 21.69 -27.34 -30.89
CA TRP A 239 22.18 -25.97 -31.14
C TRP A 239 21.15 -24.86 -30.86
N VAL A 240 19.86 -25.13 -31.01
CA VAL A 240 18.81 -24.14 -30.70
C VAL A 240 18.76 -23.86 -29.21
N ASP A 241 18.82 -24.89 -28.39
CA ASP A 241 18.89 -24.78 -26.94
C ASP A 241 20.18 -24.06 -26.51
N ASP A 242 21.33 -24.42 -27.09
CA ASP A 242 22.62 -23.79 -26.80
C ASP A 242 22.61 -22.28 -27.12
N VAL A 243 22.03 -21.87 -28.24
CA VAL A 243 21.90 -20.46 -28.62
C VAL A 243 20.98 -19.71 -27.65
N ILE A 244 19.83 -20.29 -27.32
CA ILE A 244 18.89 -19.67 -26.37
C ILE A 244 19.54 -19.51 -25.00
N GLN A 245 20.23 -20.54 -24.51
CA GLN A 245 20.96 -20.48 -23.25
C GLN A 245 22.11 -19.46 -23.28
N TYR A 246 22.86 -19.39 -24.38
CA TYR A 246 23.92 -18.39 -24.55
C TYR A 246 23.37 -16.96 -24.46
N VAL A 247 22.29 -16.67 -25.19
CA VAL A 247 21.65 -15.36 -25.18
C VAL A 247 21.14 -15.01 -23.78
N TYR A 248 20.43 -15.95 -23.15
CA TYR A 248 19.93 -15.80 -21.79
C TYR A 248 21.06 -15.50 -20.79
N THR A 249 22.13 -16.29 -20.82
CA THR A 249 23.26 -16.13 -19.91
C THR A 249 23.99 -14.80 -20.12
N THR A 250 24.14 -14.41 -21.42
CA THR A 250 24.77 -13.13 -21.76
C THR A 250 23.96 -11.93 -21.25
N ILE A 251 22.65 -11.93 -21.47
CA ILE A 251 21.78 -10.86 -20.96
C ILE A 251 21.75 -10.85 -19.43
N SER A 252 21.68 -12.01 -18.80
CA SER A 252 21.66 -12.15 -17.33
C SER A 252 22.98 -11.75 -16.68
N SER A 253 24.08 -11.66 -17.42
CA SER A 253 25.36 -11.18 -16.89
C SER A 253 25.38 -9.66 -16.66
N ILE A 254 24.44 -8.93 -17.27
CA ILE A 254 24.32 -7.49 -17.04
C ILE A 254 23.55 -7.25 -15.74
N PRO A 255 24.08 -6.45 -14.79
CA PRO A 255 23.35 -6.09 -13.58
C PRO A 255 22.00 -5.45 -13.91
N SER A 256 20.91 -6.03 -13.42
CA SER A 256 19.54 -5.58 -13.73
C SER A 256 19.29 -4.09 -13.45
N VAL A 257 19.92 -3.56 -12.39
CA VAL A 257 19.82 -2.14 -12.03
C VAL A 257 20.37 -1.23 -13.13
N LEU A 258 21.51 -1.61 -13.76
CA LEU A 258 22.08 -0.84 -14.86
C LEU A 258 21.20 -0.90 -16.11
N LEU A 259 20.63 -2.05 -16.40
CA LEU A 259 19.73 -2.23 -17.54
C LEU A 259 18.46 -1.41 -17.38
N ILE A 260 17.85 -1.40 -16.19
CA ILE A 260 16.69 -0.57 -15.87
C ILE A 260 17.05 0.92 -16.00
N ALA A 261 18.16 1.35 -15.40
CA ALA A 261 18.59 2.75 -15.46
C ALA A 261 18.85 3.21 -16.90
N ALA A 262 19.50 2.40 -17.71
CA ALA A 262 19.76 2.70 -19.13
C ALA A 262 18.42 2.79 -19.91
N SER A 263 17.49 1.89 -19.68
CA SER A 263 16.17 1.90 -20.32
C SER A 263 15.36 3.15 -19.95
N VAL A 264 15.35 3.54 -18.68
CA VAL A 264 14.70 4.78 -18.23
C VAL A 264 15.29 6.02 -18.88
N LEU A 265 16.62 6.12 -18.91
CA LEU A 265 17.31 7.25 -19.56
C LEU A 265 17.03 7.30 -21.07
N MET A 266 17.03 6.14 -21.73
CA MET A 266 16.71 6.06 -23.16
C MET A 266 15.29 6.58 -23.44
N VAL A 267 14.32 6.18 -22.64
CA VAL A 267 12.93 6.65 -22.74
C VAL A 267 12.83 8.15 -22.46
N GLN A 268 13.51 8.66 -21.44
CA GLN A 268 13.52 10.09 -21.15
C GLN A 268 14.07 10.90 -22.32
N VAL A 269 15.22 10.50 -22.86
CA VAL A 269 15.84 11.16 -24.04
C VAL A 269 14.92 11.09 -25.27
N PHE A 270 14.22 9.96 -25.45
CA PHE A 270 13.26 9.84 -26.56
C PHE A 270 12.09 10.80 -26.41
N LEU A 271 11.48 10.88 -25.20
CA LEU A 271 10.37 11.80 -24.91
C LEU A 271 10.78 13.27 -25.02
N ASP A 272 12.00 13.61 -24.61
CA ASP A 272 12.52 14.97 -24.70
C ASP A 272 12.80 15.40 -26.15
N LYS A 273 13.17 14.45 -27.00
CA LYS A 273 13.41 14.72 -28.45
C LYS A 273 12.14 14.77 -29.30
N HIS A 274 11.02 14.22 -28.79
CA HIS A 274 9.75 14.15 -29.52
C HIS A 274 8.61 14.74 -28.68
N PRO A 275 8.67 16.03 -28.31
CA PRO A 275 7.63 16.67 -27.50
C PRO A 275 6.28 16.74 -28.21
N GLU A 276 6.27 16.66 -29.56
CA GLU A 276 5.08 16.68 -30.41
C GLU A 276 4.21 15.43 -30.29
N LEU A 277 4.79 14.29 -29.88
CA LEU A 277 4.05 13.02 -29.74
C LEU A 277 3.23 12.94 -28.45
N TYR A 278 3.58 13.75 -27.45
CA TYR A 278 2.99 13.66 -26.11
C TYR A 278 2.68 15.05 -25.57
N GLN A 279 1.45 15.50 -25.75
CA GLN A 279 1.05 16.88 -25.44
C GLN A 279 0.76 17.10 -23.95
N THR A 280 0.44 16.05 -23.19
CA THR A 280 0.10 16.17 -21.78
C THR A 280 1.13 15.52 -20.85
N SER A 281 1.30 16.12 -19.67
CA SER A 281 2.19 15.56 -18.63
C SER A 281 1.71 14.19 -18.12
N LEU A 282 0.41 13.91 -18.20
CA LEU A 282 -0.20 12.63 -17.81
C LEU A 282 0.17 11.51 -18.78
N GLU A 283 0.09 11.76 -20.10
CA GLU A 283 0.50 10.78 -21.11
C GLU A 283 1.98 10.40 -20.98
N ARG A 284 2.85 11.38 -20.65
CA ARG A 284 4.27 11.12 -20.39
C ARG A 284 4.49 10.26 -19.13
N ALA A 285 3.69 10.49 -18.08
CA ALA A 285 3.78 9.71 -16.85
C ALA A 285 3.30 8.26 -17.04
N ASP A 286 2.19 8.07 -17.77
CA ASP A 286 1.65 6.75 -18.07
C ASP A 286 2.59 5.93 -18.96
N LEU A 287 3.23 6.59 -19.94
CA LEU A 287 4.22 5.96 -20.79
C LEU A 287 5.48 5.54 -20.01
N ARG A 288 5.94 6.37 -19.08
CA ARG A 288 7.05 6.00 -18.19
C ARG A 288 6.71 4.75 -17.35
N LEU A 289 5.52 4.69 -16.80
CA LEU A 289 5.06 3.52 -16.05
C LEU A 289 4.96 2.28 -16.93
N MET A 290 4.44 2.42 -18.15
CA MET A 290 4.27 1.32 -19.11
C MET A 290 5.62 0.77 -19.62
N LEU A 291 6.64 1.62 -19.75
CA LEU A 291 7.97 1.24 -20.24
C LEU A 291 8.89 0.76 -19.10
N LEU A 292 8.56 1.04 -17.84
CA LEU A 292 9.26 0.53 -16.68
C LEU A 292 8.76 -0.85 -16.24
N ALA A 293 7.55 -1.25 -16.68
CA ALA A 293 6.99 -2.57 -16.45
C ALA A 293 7.53 -3.60 -17.46
#